data_cd563df846394350b74be88aad9358b4
#
_entry.id   cd563df846394350b74be88aad9358b4
#
_cell.length_a   1.000
_cell.length_b   1.000
_cell.length_c   1.000
_cell.angle_alpha   90.00
_cell.angle_beta   90.00
_cell.angle_gamma   90.00
#
_symmetry.space_group_name_H-M   'P 1'
#
loop_
_entity.id
_entity.type
_entity.pdbx_description
1 polymer ?
#
loop_
_entity_poly.entity_id
_entity_poly.type
_entity_poly.pdbx_seq_one_letter_code
_entity_poly.pdbx_strand_id
1 'polypeptide(L)' 'ERERHIIDLRFFEGKTQTEVAEEIHISQAQVSRLEKNALKTMRAYLS' A
#
# COMPACT_ATOMS: atom_id res chain seq x y z
N GLU A 1 8.75 -1.67 6.55
CA GLU A 1 7.40 -2.12 6.79
C GLU A 1 6.64 -2.37 5.49
N ARG A 2 5.79 -3.41 5.48
CA ARG A 2 5.05 -3.77 4.28
C ARG A 2 4.08 -2.68 3.85
N GLU A 3 3.40 -2.06 4.80
CA GLU A 3 2.46 -0.99 4.49
C GLU A 3 3.16 0.19 3.84
N ARG A 4 4.30 0.56 4.38
CA ARG A 4 5.07 1.66 3.84
C ARG A 4 5.61 1.33 2.45
N HIS A 5 6.04 0.10 2.26
CA HIS A 5 6.52 -0.37 0.96
C HIS A 5 5.43 -0.27 -0.10
N ILE A 6 4.21 -0.66 0.27
CA ILE A 6 3.06 -0.58 -0.63
C ILE A 6 2.76 0.88 -0.99
N ILE A 7 2.80 1.78 -0.02
CA ILE A 7 2.58 3.20 -0.26
C ILE A 7 3.64 3.73 -1.22
N ASP A 8 4.89 3.38 -1.01
CA ASP A 8 5.96 3.80 -1.91
C ASP A 8 5.72 3.33 -3.34
N LEU A 9 5.36 2.07 -3.52
CA LEU A 9 5.12 1.53 -4.85
C LEU A 9 3.91 2.16 -5.52
N ARG A 10 2.85 2.43 -4.75
CA ARG A 10 1.63 2.99 -5.30
C ARG A 10 1.76 4.48 -5.64
N PHE A 11 2.37 5.26 -4.77
CA PHE A 11 2.35 6.71 -4.91
C PHE A 11 3.64 7.29 -5.48
N PHE A 12 4.77 6.68 -5.20
CA PHE A 12 6.03 7.17 -5.74
C PHE A 12 6.39 6.53 -7.07
N GLU A 13 6.10 5.26 -7.25
CA GLU A 13 6.41 4.57 -8.50
C GLU A 13 5.21 4.45 -9.44
N GLY A 14 4.02 4.77 -8.96
CA GLY A 14 2.83 4.77 -9.80
C GLY A 14 2.32 3.40 -10.21
N LYS A 15 2.65 2.36 -9.44
CA LYS A 15 2.20 1.00 -9.75
C LYS A 15 0.74 0.82 -9.35
N THR A 16 0.03 -0.05 -10.09
CA THR A 16 -1.32 -0.42 -9.71
C THR A 16 -1.31 -1.41 -8.56
N GLN A 17 -2.46 -1.60 -7.91
CA GLN A 17 -2.57 -2.58 -6.83
C GLN A 17 -2.21 -3.98 -7.32
N THR A 18 -2.61 -4.33 -8.54
CA THR A 18 -2.30 -5.62 -9.12
C THR A 18 -0.79 -5.78 -9.30
N GLU A 19 -0.13 -4.74 -9.81
CA GLU A 19 1.31 -4.78 -9.99
C GLU A 19 2.05 -4.92 -8.67
N VAL A 20 1.59 -4.19 -7.65
CA VAL A 20 2.19 -4.28 -6.33
C VAL A 20 2.00 -5.69 -5.75
N ALA A 21 0.80 -6.25 -5.90
CA ALA A 21 0.49 -7.59 -5.40
C ALA A 21 1.44 -8.62 -6.01
N GLU A 22 1.69 -8.51 -7.30
CA GLU A 22 2.60 -9.42 -7.99
C GLU A 22 4.04 -9.24 -7.51
N GLU A 23 4.45 -8.00 -7.31
CA GLU A 23 5.82 -7.71 -6.93
C GLU A 23 6.16 -8.22 -5.53
N ILE A 24 5.24 -8.09 -4.59
CA ILE A 24 5.49 -8.53 -3.21
C ILE A 24 4.81 -9.84 -2.87
N HIS A 25 4.23 -10.50 -3.88
CA HIS A 25 3.69 -11.87 -3.75
C HIS A 25 2.55 -12.00 -2.73
N ILE A 26 1.59 -11.08 -2.80
CA ILE A 26 0.37 -11.18 -2.00
C ILE A 26 -0.83 -10.93 -2.91
N SER A 27 -2.05 -11.10 -2.38
CA SER A 27 -3.25 -10.86 -3.17
C SER A 27 -3.54 -9.37 -3.31
N GLN A 28 -4.24 -9.00 -4.39
CA GLN A 28 -4.67 -7.62 -4.59
C GLN A 28 -5.57 -7.14 -3.44
N ALA A 29 -6.44 -8.03 -2.95
CA ALA A 29 -7.31 -7.69 -1.82
C ALA A 29 -6.48 -7.32 -0.60
N GLN A 30 -5.38 -8.03 -0.39
CA GLN A 30 -4.48 -7.75 0.72
C GLN A 30 -3.77 -6.42 0.54
N VAL A 31 -3.35 -6.12 -0.69
CA VAL A 31 -2.74 -4.82 -1.00
C VAL A 31 -3.73 -3.69 -0.68
N SER A 32 -4.97 -3.84 -1.11
CA SER A 32 -6.01 -2.84 -0.87
C SER A 32 -6.22 -2.61 0.63
N ARG A 33 -6.24 -3.70 1.40
CA ARG A 33 -6.43 -3.61 2.85
C ARG A 33 -5.24 -2.91 3.53
N LEU A 34 -4.03 -3.29 3.14
CA LEU A 34 -2.82 -2.70 3.71
C LEU A 34 -2.71 -1.22 3.34
N GLU A 35 -3.09 -0.88 2.11
CA GLU A 35 -3.08 0.50 1.67
C GLU A 35 -4.04 1.35 2.50
N LYS A 36 -5.24 0.84 2.75
CA LYS A 36 -6.20 1.55 3.59
C LYS A 36 -5.70 1.74 5.01
N ASN A 37 -5.07 0.69 5.57
CA ASN A 37 -4.50 0.78 6.91
C ASN A 37 -3.39 1.81 6.98
N ALA A 38 -2.53 1.85 5.96
CA ALA A 38 -1.43 2.80 5.91
C ALA A 38 -1.96 4.24 5.86
N LEU A 39 -2.95 4.48 5.01
CA LEU A 39 -3.57 5.80 4.90
C LEU A 39 -4.24 6.22 6.19
N LYS A 40 -4.89 5.29 6.87
CA LYS A 40 -5.52 5.55 8.16
C LYS A 40 -4.48 5.96 9.20
N THR A 41 -3.36 5.26 9.24
CA THR A 41 -2.28 5.56 10.16
C THR A 41 -1.70 6.94 9.89
N MET A 42 -1.46 7.26 8.63
CA MET A 42 -0.94 8.57 8.23
C MET A 42 -1.91 9.69 8.64
N ARG A 43 -3.20 9.43 8.47
CA ARG A 43 -4.24 10.41 8.81
C ARG A 43 -4.25 10.68 10.31
N ALA A 44 -4.05 9.64 11.11
CA ALA A 44 -3.98 9.80 12.56
C ALA A 44 -2.79 10.67 12.98
N TYR A 45 -1.69 10.54 12.25
CA TYR A 45 -0.51 11.36 12.51
C TYR A 45 -0.71 12.82 12.17
N LEU A 46 -1.49 13.08 11.11
CA LEU A 46 -1.69 14.44 10.63
C LEU A 46 -2.80 15.20 11.34
N SER A 47 -3.67 14.51 12.04
CA SER A 47 -4.80 15.15 12.70
C SER A 47 -4.50 15.51 14.20
#